data_fd4fcdab4282712fe910a92684bf9552
#
_entry.id   fd4fcdab4282712fe910a92684bf9552
#
_cell.length_a   1.000
_cell.length_b   1.000
_cell.length_c   1.000
_cell.angle_alpha   90.00
_cell.angle_beta   90.00
_cell.angle_gamma   90.00
#
_symmetry.space_group_name_H-M   'P 1'
#
loop_
_entity.id
_entity.type
_entity.pdbx_description
1 polymer ?
#
loop_
_entity_poly.entity_id
_entity_poly.type
_entity_poly.pdbx_seq_one_letter_code
_entity_poly.pdbx_strand_id
1 'polypeptide(L)'
;NVFADTGVNTTIIIGYKPNKQQLLKLNEKNYEIFVHDIQKVGYEIITNNKVKEFVPKFKRNFKTFEVEQDKEGNPILDEEFSSIIDHFKKWKLNQESKLCEIF
;
A
#
# COMPACT_ATOMS: atom_id res chain seq x y z
N ASN A 1 -10.63 2.64 3.22
CA ASN A 1 -11.47 2.78 2.06
C ASN A 1 -10.73 3.42 0.90
N VAL A 2 -10.46 2.65 -0.16
CA VAL A 2 -9.71 3.13 -1.34
C VAL A 2 -10.57 4.07 -2.19
N PHE A 3 -11.86 3.83 -2.24
CA PHE A 3 -12.81 4.67 -2.95
C PHE A 3 -13.47 5.64 -2.00
N ALA A 4 -12.97 6.86 -1.96
CA ALA A 4 -13.36 7.84 -0.95
C ALA A 4 -14.81 8.37 -1.10
N ASP A 5 -15.42 8.19 -2.26
CA ASP A 5 -16.81 8.62 -2.54
C ASP A 5 -17.86 7.54 -2.23
N THR A 6 -17.42 6.36 -1.83
CA THR A 6 -18.30 5.25 -1.47
C THR A 6 -18.04 4.81 -0.04
N GLY A 7 -19.05 4.29 0.63
CA GLY A 7 -18.89 3.69 1.95
C GLY A 7 -18.41 2.24 1.91
N VAL A 8 -17.92 1.76 0.78
CA VAL A 8 -17.54 0.37 0.56
C VAL A 8 -16.07 0.16 0.86
N ASN A 9 -15.78 -0.83 1.70
CA ASN A 9 -14.41 -1.31 1.91
C ASN A 9 -14.00 -2.20 0.75
N THR A 10 -12.79 -1.99 0.23
CA THR A 10 -12.27 -2.77 -0.89
C THR A 10 -11.01 -3.52 -0.49
N THR A 11 -10.83 -4.69 -1.11
CA THR A 11 -9.66 -5.53 -0.88
C THR A 11 -8.99 -5.83 -2.22
N ILE A 12 -7.68 -5.65 -2.28
CA ILE A 12 -6.88 -6.03 -3.44
C ILE A 12 -6.14 -7.31 -3.08
N ILE A 13 -6.34 -8.34 -3.89
CA ILE A 13 -5.67 -9.63 -3.72
C ILE A 13 -4.73 -9.84 -4.89
N ILE A 14 -3.45 -10.04 -4.59
CA ILE A 14 -2.42 -10.34 -5.58
C ILE A 14 -1.88 -11.73 -5.27
N GLY A 15 -1.91 -12.61 -6.26
CA GLY A 15 -1.47 -13.98 -6.09
C GLY A 15 -0.87 -14.54 -7.37
N TYR A 16 -0.38 -15.75 -7.29
CA TYR A 16 0.09 -16.50 -8.44
C TYR A 16 -0.30 -17.96 -8.30
N LYS A 17 -0.36 -18.68 -9.44
CA LYS A 17 -0.62 -20.10 -9.44
C LYS A 17 0.70 -20.85 -9.55
N PRO A 18 1.15 -21.54 -8.47
CA PRO A 18 2.41 -22.29 -8.50
C PRO A 18 2.30 -23.51 -9.41
N ASN A 19 3.42 -23.94 -9.96
CA ASN A 19 3.50 -25.23 -10.63
C ASN A 19 3.52 -26.38 -9.59
N LYS A 20 3.48 -27.64 -10.06
CA LYS A 20 3.43 -28.80 -9.16
C LYS A 20 4.62 -28.87 -8.20
N GLN A 21 5.82 -28.55 -8.67
CA GLN A 21 7.03 -28.57 -7.85
C GLN A 21 7.01 -27.49 -6.78
N GLN A 22 6.58 -26.28 -7.15
CA GLN A 22 6.43 -25.17 -6.22
C GLN A 22 5.36 -25.46 -5.17
N LEU A 23 4.25 -26.05 -5.60
CA LEU A 23 3.17 -26.43 -4.70
C LEU A 23 3.59 -27.44 -3.65
N LEU A 24 4.37 -28.45 -4.05
CA LEU A 24 4.93 -29.45 -3.12
C LEU A 24 5.83 -28.80 -2.08
N LYS A 25 6.68 -27.88 -2.49
CA LYS A 25 7.55 -27.14 -1.56
C LYS A 25 6.74 -26.27 -0.60
N LEU A 26 5.70 -25.62 -1.08
CA LEU A 26 4.82 -24.79 -0.24
C LEU A 26 4.04 -25.63 0.77
N ASN A 27 3.63 -26.85 0.40
CA ASN A 27 2.94 -27.76 1.30
C ASN A 27 3.86 -28.35 2.38
N GLU A 28 5.13 -28.55 2.07
CA GLU A 28 6.13 -29.05 3.03
C GLU A 28 6.52 -28.01 4.06
N LYS A 29 6.44 -26.73 3.70
CA LYS A 29 6.76 -25.60 4.57
C LYS A 29 5.52 -24.72 4.75
N ASN A 30 5.35 -24.24 5.96
CA ASN A 30 4.31 -23.23 6.21
C ASN A 30 4.66 -21.98 5.43
N TYR A 31 3.79 -21.58 4.50
CA TYR A 31 3.95 -20.35 3.77
C TYR A 31 3.29 -19.19 4.51
N GLU A 32 3.81 -18.02 4.28
CA GLU A 32 3.29 -16.78 4.87
C GLU A 32 2.47 -16.00 3.84
N ILE A 33 1.52 -15.24 4.34
CA ILE A 33 0.72 -14.32 3.53
C ILE A 33 1.01 -12.90 3.99
N PHE A 34 1.34 -12.02 3.05
CA PHE A 34 1.54 -10.60 3.35
C PHE A 34 0.18 -9.88 3.35
N VAL A 35 -0.17 -9.28 4.48
CA VAL A 35 -1.43 -8.54 4.64
C VAL A 35 -1.13 -7.16 5.20
N HIS A 36 -1.76 -6.15 4.66
CA HIS A 36 -1.66 -4.79 5.17
C HIS A 36 -2.99 -4.06 5.02
N ASP A 37 -3.37 -3.36 6.08
CA ASP A 37 -4.57 -2.54 6.14
C ASP A 37 -4.20 -1.10 5.77
N ILE A 38 -4.79 -0.57 4.70
CA ILE A 38 -4.45 0.77 4.21
C ILE A 38 -5.40 1.79 4.85
N GLN A 39 -4.82 2.71 5.60
CA GLN A 39 -5.56 3.79 6.25
C GLN A 39 -5.40 5.13 5.51
N LYS A 40 -4.29 5.31 4.80
CA LYS A 40 -3.94 6.57 4.15
C LYS A 40 -3.67 6.35 2.67
N VAL A 41 -4.47 6.97 1.81
CA VAL A 41 -4.44 6.76 0.37
C VAL A 41 -3.84 7.94 -0.42
N GLY A 42 -3.46 9.03 0.24
CA GLY A 42 -2.80 10.16 -0.40
C GLY A 42 -3.74 11.21 -0.98
N TYR A 43 -5.04 11.04 -0.82
CA TYR A 43 -6.02 12.04 -1.24
C TYR A 43 -7.22 12.06 -0.31
N GLU A 44 -7.99 13.14 -0.40
CA GLU A 44 -9.23 13.31 0.34
C GLU A 44 -10.31 13.91 -0.57
N ILE A 45 -11.56 13.78 -0.17
CA ILE A 45 -12.67 14.41 -0.86
C ILE A 45 -13.06 15.68 -0.12
N ILE A 46 -13.14 16.78 -0.86
CA ILE A 46 -13.75 18.01 -0.38
C ILE A 46 -15.04 18.26 -1.16
N THR A 47 -16.01 18.91 -0.50
CA THR A 47 -17.26 19.30 -1.14
C THR A 47 -17.24 20.81 -1.35
N ASN A 48 -17.33 21.22 -2.59
CA ASN A 48 -17.38 22.62 -3.00
C ASN A 48 -18.63 22.84 -3.85
N ASN A 49 -19.54 23.71 -3.40
CA ASN A 49 -20.80 23.98 -4.09
C ASN A 49 -21.59 22.71 -4.45
N LYS A 50 -21.68 21.76 -3.52
CA LYS A 50 -22.33 20.44 -3.69
C LYS A 50 -21.63 19.50 -4.68
N VAL A 51 -20.47 19.88 -5.19
CA VAL A 51 -19.65 19.03 -6.06
C VAL A 51 -18.53 18.41 -5.23
N LYS A 52 -18.36 17.10 -5.36
CA LYS A 52 -17.25 16.37 -4.71
C LYS A 52 -16.00 16.46 -5.58
N GLU A 53 -14.89 16.88 -4.97
CA GLU A 53 -13.59 16.97 -5.63
C GLU A 53 -12.56 16.14 -4.88
N PHE A 54 -11.73 15.43 -5.63
CA PHE A 54 -10.58 14.70 -5.09
C PHE A 54 -9.37 15.63 -5.04
N VAL A 55 -8.81 15.81 -3.87
CA VAL A 55 -7.63 16.65 -3.68
C VAL A 55 -6.52 15.85 -3.04
N PRO A 56 -5.23 16.12 -3.39
CA PRO A 56 -4.11 15.49 -2.73
C PRO A 56 -4.10 15.81 -1.24
N LYS A 57 -3.77 14.81 -0.43
CA LYS A 57 -3.56 15.00 1.00
C LYS A 57 -2.08 14.85 1.29
N PHE A 58 -1.46 15.91 1.81
CA PHE A 58 -0.04 15.95 2.10
C PHE A 58 0.24 15.72 3.59
N LYS A 59 1.39 15.14 3.89
CA LYS A 59 1.87 15.02 5.26
C LYS A 59 2.17 16.40 5.83
N ARG A 60 1.77 16.62 7.07
CA ARG A 60 2.01 17.87 7.77
C ARG A 60 2.75 17.62 9.08
N ASN A 61 3.62 18.55 9.44
CA ASN A 61 4.28 18.53 10.73
C ASN A 61 3.20 18.72 11.81
N PHE A 62 3.15 17.84 12.79
CA PHE A 62 2.11 17.89 13.81
C PHE A 62 2.26 19.10 14.78
N LYS A 63 3.43 19.72 14.83
CA LYS A 63 3.67 20.90 15.67
C LYS A 63 3.38 22.21 14.94
N THR A 64 3.84 22.33 13.69
CA THR A 64 3.73 23.58 12.91
C THR A 64 2.61 23.55 11.89
N PHE A 65 2.06 22.37 11.58
CA PHE A 65 1.08 22.14 10.51
C PHE A 65 1.57 22.49 9.10
N GLU A 66 2.87 22.71 8.94
CA GLU A 66 3.46 22.92 7.63
C GLU A 66 3.55 21.60 6.84
N VAL A 67 3.37 21.69 5.52
CA VAL A 67 3.49 20.53 4.63
C VAL A 67 4.94 20.06 4.62
N GLU A 68 5.15 18.77 4.88
CA GLU A 68 6.48 18.17 4.80
C GLU A 68 6.91 18.05 3.34
N GLN A 69 8.19 18.32 3.10
CA GLN A 69 8.78 18.28 1.76
C GLN A 69 9.93 17.28 1.73
N ASP A 70 10.14 16.67 0.56
CA ASP A 70 11.29 15.81 0.33
C ASP A 70 12.56 16.64 0.08
N LYS A 71 13.68 15.95 -0.24
CA LYS A 71 14.97 16.61 -0.48
C LYS A 71 14.94 17.57 -1.67
N GLU A 72 14.01 17.37 -2.60
CA GLU A 72 13.86 18.18 -3.81
C GLU A 72 12.85 19.33 -3.62
N GLY A 73 12.26 19.46 -2.44
CA GLY A 73 11.29 20.48 -2.13
C GLY A 73 9.86 20.15 -2.55
N ASN A 74 9.60 18.92 -2.99
CA ASN A 74 8.25 18.48 -3.36
C ASN A 74 7.45 18.07 -2.13
N PRO A 75 6.17 18.44 -2.03
CA PRO A 75 5.34 18.01 -0.91
C PRO A 75 5.17 16.49 -0.90
N ILE A 76 5.18 15.92 0.30
CA ILE A 76 5.04 14.48 0.53
C ILE A 76 3.58 14.14 0.71
N LEU A 77 3.06 13.22 -0.09
CA LEU A 77 1.68 12.72 0.05
C LEU A 77 1.52 11.91 1.33
N ASP A 78 0.39 12.10 2.01
CA ASP A 78 0.02 11.32 3.18
C ASP A 78 -0.59 9.99 2.73
N GLU A 79 0.29 9.05 2.36
CA GLU A 79 -0.09 7.75 1.81
C GLU A 79 0.79 6.65 2.42
N GLU A 80 0.27 5.43 2.40
CA GLU A 80 0.96 4.26 2.96
C GLU A 80 1.55 3.34 1.90
N PHE A 81 1.26 3.57 0.62
CA PHE A 81 1.67 2.67 -0.46
C PHE A 81 3.19 2.51 -0.57
N SER A 82 3.94 3.59 -0.41
CA SER A 82 5.41 3.53 -0.45
C SER A 82 5.97 2.68 0.69
N SER A 83 5.41 2.83 1.89
CA SER A 83 5.81 2.03 3.05
C SER A 83 5.44 0.56 2.86
N ILE A 84 4.29 0.28 2.28
CA ILE A 84 3.83 -1.08 2.00
C ILE A 84 4.76 -1.77 1.00
N ILE A 85 5.17 -1.05 -0.03
CA ILE A 85 6.11 -1.57 -1.03
C ILE A 85 7.43 -1.95 -0.37
N ASP A 86 7.96 -1.11 0.52
CA ASP A 86 9.20 -1.40 1.24
C ASP A 86 9.03 -2.60 2.19
N HIS A 87 7.93 -2.66 2.93
CA HIS A 87 7.62 -3.80 3.80
C HIS A 87 7.47 -5.10 2.99
N PHE A 88 6.81 -5.03 1.84
CA PHE A 88 6.64 -6.17 0.95
C PHE A 88 7.99 -6.67 0.41
N LYS A 89 8.87 -5.77 0.00
CA LYS A 89 10.21 -6.13 -0.48
C LYS A 89 11.03 -6.82 0.60
N LYS A 90 10.98 -6.34 1.83
CA LYS A 90 11.65 -6.97 2.97
C LYS A 90 11.06 -8.35 3.29
N TRP A 91 9.75 -8.45 3.30
CA TRP A 91 9.07 -9.73 3.52
C TRP A 91 9.43 -10.73 2.43
N LYS A 92 9.43 -10.30 1.17
CA LYS A 92 9.77 -11.11 0.02
C LYS A 92 11.19 -11.68 0.12
N LEU A 93 12.15 -10.90 0.59
CA LEU A 93 13.54 -11.34 0.77
C LEU A 93 13.68 -12.44 1.83
N ASN A 94 12.78 -12.50 2.79
CA ASN A 94 12.76 -13.53 3.82
C ASN A 94 12.08 -14.83 3.36
N GLN A 95 11.46 -14.82 2.19
CA GLN A 95 10.86 -16.00 1.60
C GLN A 95 11.90 -16.79 0.78
N GLU A 96 11.53 -17.97 0.32
CA GLU A 96 12.43 -18.76 -0.52
C GLU A 96 12.77 -18.02 -1.82
N SER A 97 13.99 -18.24 -2.31
CA SER A 97 14.53 -17.53 -3.46
C SER A 97 13.63 -17.53 -4.70
N LYS A 98 12.93 -18.65 -4.94
CA LYS A 98 12.01 -18.75 -6.08
C LYS A 98 10.79 -17.84 -5.95
N LEU A 99 10.30 -17.60 -4.74
CA LEU A 99 9.20 -16.68 -4.51
C LEU A 99 9.63 -15.23 -4.71
N CYS A 100 10.88 -14.92 -4.40
CA CYS A 100 11.45 -13.60 -4.66
C CYS A 100 11.49 -13.25 -6.15
N GLU A 101 11.65 -14.24 -7.02
CA GLU A 101 11.70 -14.04 -8.48
C GLU A 101 10.32 -13.81 -9.10
N ILE A 102 9.24 -14.25 -8.45
CA ILE A 102 7.88 -14.19 -8.99
C ILE A 102 7.27 -12.80 -8.81
N PHE A 103 7.56 -12.16 -7.72
CA PHE A 103 7.09 -10.83 -7.38
C PHE A 103 8.23 -9.82 -7.48
#